data_1d3c9b8f66f253c6c5553263e5615d05
#
_entry.id   1d3c9b8f66f253c6c5553263e5615d05
#
_cell.length_a   1.000
_cell.length_b   1.000
_cell.length_c   1.000
_cell.angle_alpha   90.00
_cell.angle_beta   90.00
_cell.angle_gamma   90.00
#
_symmetry.space_group_name_H-M   'P 1'
#
loop_
_entity.id
_entity.type
_entity.pdbx_description
1 polymer ?
#
loop_
_entity_poly.entity_id
_entity_poly.type
_entity_poly.pdbx_seq_one_letter_code
_entity_poly.pdbx_strand_id
1 'polypeptide(L)'
;IRPTVANVTQAFVVFAIKTPDINYDLLNRFLVLCEHNNIKAIVCLNKVDLVSDEERKIVKEKINSIGYEVLFINAKQGLGVEALNEKLEGNVTVLCGPSGAGKSTLINTLTEKYYMETGEVSDKLGRGKHTTRHSELIDVQDGYIVDTPGFSTLEVTFIDKDDLKYCFPEFEEYNNQCKFRGCSHYKEPSCAVKMA
;
A
#
# COMPACT_ATOMS: atom_id res chain seq x y z
N ILE A 1 1.98 4.75 -22.03
CA ILE A 1 3.34 4.74 -21.41
C ILE A 1 3.09 5.07 -19.95
N ARG A 2 3.31 4.11 -19.06
CA ARG A 2 3.22 4.32 -17.62
C ARG A 2 4.54 4.96 -17.17
N PRO A 3 4.52 6.01 -16.33
CA PRO A 3 5.76 6.50 -15.75
C PRO A 3 6.33 5.41 -14.84
N THR A 4 7.48 4.91 -15.20
CA THR A 4 8.26 4.02 -14.36
C THR A 4 8.96 4.87 -13.31
N VAL A 5 8.57 4.71 -12.05
CA VAL A 5 9.32 5.29 -10.94
C VAL A 5 10.41 4.29 -10.59
N ALA A 6 11.65 4.66 -10.85
CA ALA A 6 12.80 3.86 -10.45
C ALA A 6 13.11 4.04 -8.96
N ASN A 7 13.67 3.01 -8.33
CA ASN A 7 14.18 3.04 -6.95
C ASN A 7 13.12 3.19 -5.84
N VAL A 8 11.87 2.80 -6.08
CA VAL A 8 10.87 2.69 -5.01
C VAL A 8 11.29 1.57 -4.06
N THR A 9 11.37 1.87 -2.76
CA THR A 9 11.73 0.90 -1.72
C THR A 9 10.52 0.37 -0.97
N GLN A 10 9.45 1.19 -0.86
CA GLN A 10 8.22 0.78 -0.20
C GLN A 10 6.97 1.39 -0.85
N ALA A 11 5.83 0.80 -0.53
CA ALA A 11 4.51 1.27 -0.95
C ALA A 11 3.60 1.44 0.27
N PHE A 12 2.96 2.60 0.38
CA PHE A 12 1.80 2.76 1.23
C PHE A 12 0.55 2.40 0.42
N VAL A 13 -0.03 1.24 0.73
CA VAL A 13 -1.25 0.73 0.10
C VAL A 13 -2.45 1.30 0.85
N VAL A 14 -2.96 2.43 0.37
CA VAL A 14 -3.97 3.25 1.06
C VAL A 14 -5.38 2.83 0.66
N PHE A 15 -6.16 2.39 1.64
CA PHE A 15 -7.59 2.09 1.49
C PHE A 15 -8.40 2.86 2.54
N ALA A 16 -9.63 3.26 2.20
CA ALA A 16 -10.58 3.65 3.22
C ALA A 16 -11.05 2.36 3.93
N ILE A 17 -11.13 2.38 5.27
CA ILE A 17 -11.68 1.23 6.02
C ILE A 17 -13.18 1.12 5.80
N LYS A 18 -13.83 2.28 5.57
CA LYS A 18 -15.25 2.40 5.22
C LYS A 18 -15.49 3.61 4.32
N THR A 19 -16.54 3.54 3.51
CA THR A 19 -16.94 4.61 2.58
C THR A 19 -15.80 5.09 1.67
N PRO A 20 -15.45 4.26 0.66
CA PRO A 20 -15.98 2.93 0.33
C PRO A 20 -15.44 1.82 1.24
N ASP A 21 -16.17 0.72 1.35
CA ASP A 21 -15.70 -0.47 2.07
C ASP A 21 -14.46 -1.06 1.40
N ILE A 22 -13.65 -1.79 2.18
CA ILE A 22 -12.42 -2.41 1.67
C ILE A 22 -12.79 -3.44 0.60
N ASN A 23 -12.31 -3.22 -0.60
CA ASN A 23 -12.32 -4.23 -1.65
C ASN A 23 -11.05 -5.10 -1.50
N TYR A 24 -11.18 -6.26 -0.87
CA TYR A 24 -10.06 -7.18 -0.62
C TYR A 24 -9.44 -7.73 -1.89
N ASP A 25 -10.22 -7.96 -2.96
CA ASP A 25 -9.65 -8.41 -4.24
C ASP A 25 -8.72 -7.36 -4.85
N LEU A 26 -9.11 -6.10 -4.73
CA LEU A 26 -8.28 -4.99 -5.19
C LEU A 26 -7.05 -4.80 -4.27
N LEU A 27 -7.22 -4.92 -2.95
CA LEU A 27 -6.11 -4.88 -1.99
C LEU A 27 -5.09 -5.97 -2.31
N ASN A 28 -5.52 -7.20 -2.49
CA ASN A 28 -4.65 -8.33 -2.84
C ASN A 28 -3.88 -8.08 -4.14
N ARG A 29 -4.50 -7.48 -5.16
CA ARG A 29 -3.80 -7.11 -6.40
C ARG A 29 -2.68 -6.11 -6.17
N PHE A 30 -2.87 -5.12 -5.28
CA PHE A 30 -1.81 -4.18 -4.92
C PHE A 30 -0.67 -4.89 -4.19
N LEU A 31 -0.99 -5.77 -3.24
CA LEU A 31 -0.01 -6.52 -2.48
C LEU A 31 0.82 -7.46 -3.39
N VAL A 32 0.15 -8.22 -4.25
CA VAL A 32 0.81 -9.08 -5.25
C VAL A 32 1.77 -8.30 -6.16
N LEU A 33 1.40 -7.08 -6.56
CA LEU A 33 2.28 -6.22 -7.35
C LEU A 33 3.48 -5.72 -6.57
N CYS A 34 3.31 -5.43 -5.29
CA CYS A 34 4.42 -5.05 -4.42
C CYS A 34 5.40 -6.22 -4.28
N GLU A 35 4.91 -7.43 -3.98
CA GLU A 35 5.74 -8.64 -3.86
C GLU A 35 6.48 -8.95 -5.16
N HIS A 36 5.77 -8.96 -6.29
CA HIS A 36 6.38 -9.22 -7.60
C HIS A 36 7.53 -8.25 -7.93
N ASN A 37 7.48 -7.02 -7.45
CA ASN A 37 8.51 -6.01 -7.67
C ASN A 37 9.48 -5.86 -6.50
N ASN A 38 9.44 -6.72 -5.50
CA ASN A 38 10.24 -6.66 -4.28
C ASN A 38 10.12 -5.29 -3.55
N ILE A 39 8.91 -4.73 -3.52
CA ILE A 39 8.59 -3.47 -2.85
C ILE A 39 7.91 -3.81 -1.52
N LYS A 40 8.45 -3.32 -0.41
CA LYS A 40 7.84 -3.49 0.91
C LYS A 40 6.48 -2.81 0.95
N ALA A 41 5.40 -3.57 1.18
CA ALA A 41 4.05 -3.03 1.31
C ALA A 41 3.68 -2.78 2.77
N ILE A 42 3.08 -1.61 3.04
CA ILE A 42 2.45 -1.25 4.31
C ILE A 42 1.01 -0.86 4.01
N VAL A 43 0.06 -1.56 4.62
CA VAL A 43 -1.37 -1.29 4.40
C VAL A 43 -1.81 -0.13 5.30
N CYS A 44 -2.25 0.97 4.69
CA CYS A 44 -2.71 2.17 5.40
C CYS A 44 -4.23 2.25 5.31
N LEU A 45 -4.91 1.99 6.43
CA LEU A 45 -6.36 2.05 6.52
C LEU A 45 -6.81 3.43 7.00
N ASN A 46 -7.31 4.23 6.07
CA ASN A 46 -7.75 5.60 6.31
C ASN A 46 -9.23 5.67 6.73
N LYS A 47 -9.64 6.80 7.29
CA LYS A 47 -10.99 7.09 7.79
C LYS A 47 -11.40 6.19 8.96
N VAL A 48 -10.47 5.95 9.87
CA VAL A 48 -10.68 5.07 11.04
C VAL A 48 -11.76 5.58 12.00
N ASP A 49 -12.13 6.85 11.91
CA ASP A 49 -13.24 7.47 12.63
C ASP A 49 -14.62 6.87 12.26
N LEU A 50 -14.72 6.15 11.14
CA LEU A 50 -15.98 5.57 10.66
C LEU A 50 -16.25 4.16 11.18
N VAL A 51 -15.36 3.60 12.00
CA VAL A 51 -15.47 2.22 12.48
C VAL A 51 -15.10 2.11 13.97
N SER A 52 -15.65 1.11 14.63
CA SER A 52 -15.35 0.79 16.02
C SER A 52 -13.96 0.16 16.19
N ASP A 53 -13.47 0.11 17.42
CA ASP A 53 -12.19 -0.56 17.73
C ASP A 53 -12.26 -2.08 17.48
N GLU A 54 -13.43 -2.69 17.67
CA GLU A 54 -13.69 -4.09 17.33
C GLU A 54 -13.52 -4.36 15.84
N GLU A 55 -14.14 -3.52 14.99
CA GLU A 55 -14.00 -3.63 13.53
C GLU A 55 -12.55 -3.43 13.09
N ARG A 56 -11.82 -2.47 13.69
CA ARG A 56 -10.38 -2.27 13.43
C ARG A 56 -9.57 -3.51 13.76
N LYS A 57 -9.83 -4.14 14.91
CA LYS A 57 -9.13 -5.34 15.36
C LYS A 57 -9.31 -6.48 14.37
N ILE A 58 -10.55 -6.76 13.95
CA ILE A 58 -10.87 -7.81 12.98
C ILE A 58 -10.12 -7.59 11.66
N VAL A 59 -10.16 -6.36 11.13
CA VAL A 59 -9.48 -6.05 9.86
C VAL A 59 -7.98 -6.15 10.01
N LYS A 60 -7.41 -5.71 11.14
CA LYS A 60 -5.98 -5.81 11.42
C LYS A 60 -5.53 -7.27 11.48
N GLU A 61 -6.23 -8.11 12.22
CA GLU A 61 -5.92 -9.53 12.33
C GLU A 61 -5.95 -10.21 10.97
N LYS A 62 -6.95 -9.91 10.14
CA LYS A 62 -7.09 -10.45 8.79
C LYS A 62 -5.92 -10.07 7.88
N ILE A 63 -5.43 -8.83 7.92
CA ILE A 63 -4.34 -8.39 7.06
C ILE A 63 -2.98 -8.85 7.62
N ASN A 64 -2.82 -8.84 8.95
CA ASN A 64 -1.60 -9.34 9.58
C ASN A 64 -1.42 -10.85 9.36
N SER A 65 -2.51 -11.63 9.30
CA SER A 65 -2.42 -13.09 9.07
C SER A 65 -1.86 -13.45 7.70
N ILE A 66 -1.89 -12.54 6.75
CA ILE A 66 -1.26 -12.69 5.43
C ILE A 66 0.11 -12.00 5.33
N GLY A 67 0.71 -11.60 6.47
CA GLY A 67 2.09 -11.12 6.54
C GLY A 67 2.30 -9.61 6.41
N TYR A 68 1.24 -8.78 6.34
CA TYR A 68 1.42 -7.34 6.12
C TYR A 68 1.18 -6.48 7.36
N GLU A 69 2.02 -5.46 7.52
CA GLU A 69 1.85 -4.44 8.54
C GLU A 69 0.64 -3.54 8.21
N VAL A 70 -0.17 -3.23 9.23
CA VAL A 70 -1.34 -2.37 9.10
C VAL A 70 -1.18 -1.12 9.96
N LEU A 71 -1.34 0.04 9.36
CA LEU A 71 -1.42 1.33 10.01
C LEU A 71 -2.82 1.93 9.86
N PHE A 72 -3.40 2.35 10.97
CA PHE A 72 -4.69 3.03 11.01
C PHE A 72 -4.49 4.53 11.05
N ILE A 73 -5.14 5.22 10.12
CA ILE A 73 -4.99 6.67 9.97
C ILE A 73 -6.34 7.36 9.80
N ASN A 74 -6.37 8.62 10.18
CA ASN A 74 -7.33 9.60 9.71
C ASN A 74 -6.56 10.77 9.12
N ALA A 75 -6.31 10.73 7.81
CA ALA A 75 -5.52 11.74 7.12
C ALA A 75 -6.07 13.16 7.28
N LYS A 76 -7.41 13.30 7.38
CA LYS A 76 -8.06 14.60 7.55
C LYS A 76 -7.82 15.21 8.95
N GLN A 77 -7.68 14.37 9.97
CA GLN A 77 -7.48 14.80 11.36
C GLN A 77 -6.01 14.68 11.80
N GLY A 78 -5.12 14.18 10.95
CA GLY A 78 -3.73 13.94 11.27
C GLY A 78 -3.48 12.75 12.20
N LEU A 79 -4.50 11.94 12.50
CA LEU A 79 -4.36 10.79 13.39
C LEU A 79 -3.57 9.67 12.70
N GLY A 80 -2.56 9.12 13.38
CA GLY A 80 -1.72 8.03 12.89
C GLY A 80 -0.69 8.46 11.83
N VAL A 81 -0.61 9.75 11.49
CA VAL A 81 0.33 10.28 10.49
C VAL A 81 1.78 10.22 11.00
N GLU A 82 2.00 10.30 12.31
CA GLU A 82 3.33 10.18 12.91
C GLU A 82 3.97 8.82 12.64
N ALA A 83 3.20 7.75 12.80
CA ALA A 83 3.68 6.40 12.50
C ALA A 83 4.04 6.22 11.00
N LEU A 84 3.36 6.95 10.11
CA LEU A 84 3.72 6.98 8.69
C LEU A 84 5.01 7.78 8.44
N ASN A 85 5.18 8.91 9.12
CA ASN A 85 6.39 9.73 9.01
C ASN A 85 7.64 8.93 9.38
N GLU A 86 7.59 8.16 10.48
CA GLU A 86 8.69 7.28 10.89
C GLU A 86 9.06 6.24 9.82
N LYS A 87 8.08 5.80 9.03
CA LYS A 87 8.30 4.85 7.93
C LYS A 87 8.84 5.50 6.66
N LEU A 88 8.74 6.81 6.52
CA LEU A 88 9.26 7.53 5.34
C LEU A 88 10.77 7.71 5.38
N GLU A 89 11.36 7.78 6.57
CA GLU A 89 12.79 8.01 6.75
C GLU A 89 13.64 7.01 5.95
N GLY A 90 14.52 7.54 5.11
CA GLY A 90 15.44 6.76 4.26
C GLY A 90 14.75 5.98 3.12
N ASN A 91 13.46 6.20 2.88
CA ASN A 91 12.69 5.45 1.88
C ASN A 91 12.19 6.32 0.73
N VAL A 92 12.09 5.68 -0.44
CA VAL A 92 11.33 6.21 -1.58
C VAL A 92 9.99 5.49 -1.61
N THR A 93 8.95 6.21 -1.18
CA THR A 93 7.62 5.63 -0.92
C THR A 93 6.63 6.01 -2.02
N VAL A 94 5.99 5.02 -2.63
CA VAL A 94 4.86 5.25 -3.53
C VAL A 94 3.54 5.11 -2.79
N LEU A 95 2.58 6.01 -3.04
CA LEU A 95 1.22 5.85 -2.56
C LEU A 95 0.36 5.20 -3.65
N CYS A 96 -0.24 4.08 -3.33
CA CYS A 96 -1.15 3.36 -4.22
C CYS A 96 -2.48 3.03 -3.52
N GLY A 97 -3.49 2.69 -4.29
CA GLY A 97 -4.83 2.39 -3.76
C GLY A 97 -5.96 3.02 -4.58
N PRO A 98 -7.22 2.66 -4.31
CA PRO A 98 -8.38 3.11 -5.09
C PRO A 98 -8.63 4.60 -4.99
N SER A 99 -9.45 5.11 -5.92
CA SER A 99 -10.00 6.46 -5.82
C SER A 99 -10.86 6.59 -4.55
N GLY A 100 -10.83 7.75 -3.91
CA GLY A 100 -11.57 8.00 -2.67
C GLY A 100 -10.97 7.40 -1.40
N ALA A 101 -9.84 6.70 -1.47
CA ALA A 101 -9.12 6.21 -0.28
C ALA A 101 -8.50 7.33 0.57
N GLY A 102 -8.34 8.54 0.01
CA GLY A 102 -7.79 9.69 0.70
C GLY A 102 -6.28 9.90 0.51
N LYS A 103 -5.70 9.35 -0.56
CA LYS A 103 -4.27 9.50 -0.87
C LYS A 103 -3.82 10.96 -0.97
N SER A 104 -4.54 11.79 -1.72
CA SER A 104 -4.19 13.22 -1.87
C SER A 104 -4.28 13.98 -0.55
N THR A 105 -5.27 13.66 0.29
CA THR A 105 -5.37 14.24 1.64
C THR A 105 -4.17 13.81 2.49
N LEU A 106 -3.78 12.53 2.40
CA LEU A 106 -2.64 12.01 3.13
C LEU A 106 -1.33 12.67 2.70
N ILE A 107 -1.09 12.81 1.39
CA ILE A 107 0.08 13.53 0.86
C ILE A 107 0.13 14.95 1.41
N ASN A 108 -0.98 15.69 1.33
CA ASN A 108 -1.03 17.06 1.85
C ASN A 108 -0.70 17.10 3.35
N THR A 109 -1.29 16.21 4.14
CA THR A 109 -1.05 16.20 5.60
C THR A 109 0.41 15.86 5.93
N LEU A 110 1.03 14.93 5.23
CA LEU A 110 2.43 14.56 5.40
C LEU A 110 3.36 15.72 5.01
N THR A 111 3.09 16.37 3.88
CA THR A 111 3.91 17.48 3.39
C THR A 111 3.74 18.76 4.21
N GLU A 112 2.51 19.09 4.62
CA GLU A 112 2.25 20.24 5.50
C GLU A 112 2.99 20.09 6.83
N LYS A 113 2.92 18.92 7.45
CA LYS A 113 3.62 18.65 8.72
C LYS A 113 5.12 18.81 8.56
N TYR A 114 5.72 18.25 7.51
CA TYR A 114 7.15 18.38 7.23
C TYR A 114 7.59 19.85 7.09
N TYR A 115 6.89 20.64 6.29
CA TYR A 115 7.22 22.05 6.10
C TYR A 115 7.00 22.90 7.36
N MET A 116 6.02 22.57 8.19
CA MET A 116 5.82 23.25 9.49
C MET A 116 6.96 22.96 10.47
N GLU A 117 7.47 21.72 10.49
CA GLU A 117 8.56 21.31 11.39
C GLU A 117 9.91 21.88 10.95
N THR A 118 10.18 21.95 9.64
CA THR A 118 11.45 22.48 9.10
C THR A 118 11.51 24.00 9.01
N GLY A 119 10.38 24.70 9.17
CA GLY A 119 10.30 26.15 9.01
C GLY A 119 10.43 26.63 7.57
N GLU A 120 10.48 25.72 6.60
CA GLU A 120 10.47 26.03 5.18
C GLU A 120 9.04 26.36 4.71
N VAL A 121 8.67 27.63 4.84
CA VAL A 121 7.46 28.16 4.18
C VAL A 121 7.76 28.22 2.68
N SER A 122 7.46 27.16 1.97
CA SER A 122 7.72 27.13 0.54
C SER A 122 6.50 27.64 -0.25
N ASP A 123 6.78 28.39 -1.33
CA ASP A 123 5.82 28.74 -2.39
C ASP A 123 5.14 27.51 -3.04
N LYS A 124 5.50 26.30 -2.60
CA LYS A 124 4.98 25.01 -3.07
C LYS A 124 3.60 24.63 -2.50
N LEU A 125 3.19 25.22 -1.38
CA LEU A 125 1.84 24.99 -0.78
C LEU A 125 0.70 25.57 -1.63
N GLY A 126 0.98 26.38 -2.64
CA GLY A 126 0.01 27.00 -3.55
C GLY A 126 -0.55 26.09 -4.64
N ARG A 127 -0.42 24.77 -4.57
CA ARG A 127 -0.91 23.85 -5.60
C ARG A 127 -2.43 23.72 -5.57
N GLY A 128 -3.06 24.63 -6.32
CA GLY A 128 -4.44 24.47 -6.78
C GLY A 128 -4.57 23.23 -7.68
N LYS A 129 -5.76 22.59 -7.58
CA LYS A 129 -6.31 21.53 -8.46
C LYS A 129 -5.64 21.43 -9.84
N HIS A 130 -4.53 20.71 -9.95
CA HIS A 130 -4.02 20.27 -11.25
C HIS A 130 -3.94 18.74 -11.25
N THR A 131 -4.63 18.16 -12.24
CA THR A 131 -4.47 16.77 -12.66
C THR A 131 -3.01 16.60 -13.11
N THR A 132 -2.15 16.18 -12.20
CA THR A 132 -0.74 15.93 -12.48
C THR A 132 -0.62 14.78 -13.48
N ARG A 133 -0.12 15.06 -14.67
CA ARG A 133 0.21 14.06 -15.70
C ARG A 133 1.63 13.48 -15.54
N HIS A 134 2.38 13.93 -14.56
CA HIS A 134 3.76 13.54 -14.31
C HIS A 134 3.91 13.03 -12.87
N SER A 135 4.70 11.99 -12.69
CA SER A 135 5.11 11.56 -11.35
C SER A 135 5.99 12.63 -10.73
N GLU A 136 5.68 13.05 -9.54
CA GLU A 136 6.43 14.05 -8.80
C GLU A 136 7.07 13.42 -7.57
N LEU A 137 8.34 13.77 -7.32
CA LEU A 137 9.07 13.40 -6.13
C LEU A 137 8.91 14.52 -5.11
N ILE A 138 8.38 14.21 -3.94
CA ILE A 138 8.12 15.15 -2.86
C ILE A 138 9.04 14.79 -1.70
N ASP A 139 9.88 15.72 -1.27
CA ASP A 139 10.75 15.56 -0.11
C ASP A 139 9.93 15.56 1.18
N VAL A 140 10.14 14.56 2.04
CA VAL A 140 9.50 14.46 3.35
C VAL A 140 10.40 13.66 4.30
N GLN A 141 10.72 14.20 5.50
CA GLN A 141 11.34 13.43 6.59
C GLN A 141 12.56 12.59 6.15
N ASP A 142 13.55 13.19 5.50
CA ASP A 142 14.72 12.50 4.96
C ASP A 142 14.41 11.32 4.02
N GLY A 143 13.22 11.32 3.44
CA GLY A 143 12.74 10.36 2.44
C GLY A 143 11.97 11.06 1.33
N TYR A 144 11.36 10.27 0.46
CA TYR A 144 10.62 10.78 -0.68
C TYR A 144 9.26 10.13 -0.81
N ILE A 145 8.25 10.94 -1.11
CA ILE A 145 6.96 10.44 -1.58
C ILE A 145 6.88 10.62 -3.09
N VAL A 146 6.47 9.57 -3.77
CA VAL A 146 6.20 9.61 -5.20
C VAL A 146 4.69 9.72 -5.42
N ASP A 147 4.24 10.88 -5.88
CA ASP A 147 2.86 11.05 -6.35
C ASP A 147 2.74 10.53 -7.79
N THR A 148 2.11 9.38 -7.95
CA THR A 148 1.89 8.77 -9.25
C THR A 148 0.41 8.87 -9.62
N PRO A 149 0.02 9.77 -10.53
CA PRO A 149 -1.33 9.77 -11.06
C PRO A 149 -1.59 8.47 -11.83
N GLY A 150 -2.60 7.72 -11.41
CA GLY A 150 -3.08 6.56 -12.17
C GLY A 150 -2.68 5.16 -11.68
N PHE A 151 -2.09 5.01 -10.51
CA PHE A 151 -1.94 3.69 -9.85
C PHE A 151 -3.28 3.14 -9.31
N SER A 152 -4.40 3.59 -9.86
CA SER A 152 -5.74 3.16 -9.46
C SER A 152 -6.25 1.94 -10.22
N THR A 153 -5.64 1.60 -11.36
CA THR A 153 -6.00 0.43 -12.17
C THR A 153 -4.77 -0.45 -12.34
N LEU A 154 -4.76 -1.56 -11.63
CA LEU A 154 -3.67 -2.52 -11.66
C LEU A 154 -4.08 -3.76 -12.42
N GLU A 155 -3.40 -3.99 -13.52
CA GLU A 155 -3.46 -5.27 -14.21
C GLU A 155 -2.31 -6.15 -13.69
N VAL A 156 -2.62 -7.29 -13.11
CA VAL A 156 -1.66 -8.33 -12.71
C VAL A 156 -1.44 -9.36 -13.82
N THR A 157 -2.02 -9.12 -14.99
CA THR A 157 -2.01 -10.04 -16.14
C THR A 157 -0.64 -10.27 -16.76
N PHE A 158 0.35 -9.43 -16.42
CA PHE A 158 1.73 -9.58 -16.89
C PHE A 158 2.59 -10.49 -15.99
N ILE A 159 2.10 -10.86 -14.81
CA ILE A 159 2.80 -11.79 -13.91
C ILE A 159 2.62 -13.20 -14.47
N ASP A 160 3.73 -13.91 -14.66
CA ASP A 160 3.67 -15.31 -15.07
C ASP A 160 2.93 -16.15 -14.02
N LYS A 161 2.17 -17.13 -14.47
CA LYS A 161 1.40 -17.99 -13.58
C LYS A 161 2.27 -18.78 -12.61
N ASP A 162 3.47 -19.13 -13.05
CA ASP A 162 4.42 -19.90 -12.24
C ASP A 162 5.08 -19.02 -11.17
N ASP A 163 5.16 -17.68 -11.40
CA ASP A 163 5.70 -16.71 -10.46
C ASP A 163 4.66 -16.20 -9.48
N LEU A 164 3.38 -16.23 -9.85
CA LEU A 164 2.29 -15.69 -9.04
C LEU A 164 2.25 -16.28 -7.62
N LYS A 165 2.54 -17.56 -7.45
CA LYS A 165 2.53 -18.24 -6.14
C LYS A 165 3.56 -17.68 -5.15
N TYR A 166 4.64 -17.07 -5.66
CA TYR A 166 5.68 -16.43 -4.83
C TYR A 166 5.32 -15.00 -4.39
N CYS A 167 4.20 -14.48 -4.89
CA CYS A 167 3.68 -13.17 -4.50
C CYS A 167 2.69 -13.24 -3.32
N PHE A 168 2.68 -14.36 -2.58
CA PHE A 168 1.83 -14.57 -1.41
C PHE A 168 2.72 -15.00 -0.24
N PRO A 169 3.13 -14.07 0.66
CA PRO A 169 4.00 -14.37 1.79
C PRO A 169 3.46 -15.50 2.68
N GLU A 170 2.15 -15.56 2.84
CA GLU A 170 1.47 -16.60 3.62
C GLU A 170 1.62 -18.02 3.05
N PHE A 171 2.07 -18.16 1.80
CA PHE A 171 2.33 -19.47 1.21
C PHE A 171 3.73 -20.01 1.54
N GLU A 172 4.64 -19.14 1.99
CA GLU A 172 6.05 -19.49 2.22
C GLU A 172 6.19 -20.64 3.21
N GLU A 173 5.39 -20.65 4.28
CA GLU A 173 5.37 -21.72 5.29
C GLU A 173 5.04 -23.09 4.69
N TYR A 174 4.23 -23.13 3.62
CA TYR A 174 3.77 -24.37 2.97
C TYR A 174 4.58 -24.75 1.75
N ASN A 175 5.59 -23.98 1.38
CA ASN A 175 6.44 -24.26 0.24
C ASN A 175 7.12 -25.63 0.39
N ASN A 176 7.09 -26.40 -0.69
CA ASN A 176 7.61 -27.78 -0.75
C ASN A 176 6.85 -28.84 0.06
N GLN A 177 5.74 -28.50 0.72
CA GLN A 177 4.90 -29.46 1.45
C GLN A 177 3.79 -30.09 0.59
N CYS A 178 3.60 -29.60 -0.63
CA CYS A 178 2.62 -30.13 -1.56
C CYS A 178 3.09 -31.48 -2.14
N LYS A 179 2.13 -32.38 -2.42
CA LYS A 179 2.40 -33.69 -3.04
C LYS A 179 3.10 -33.57 -4.40
N PHE A 180 2.80 -32.54 -5.17
CA PHE A 180 3.34 -32.34 -6.51
C PHE A 180 4.40 -31.26 -6.52
N ARG A 181 5.55 -31.55 -7.14
CA ARG A 181 6.57 -30.55 -7.43
C ARG A 181 6.01 -29.54 -8.43
N GLY A 182 6.23 -28.24 -8.19
CA GLY A 182 5.70 -27.18 -9.04
C GLY A 182 4.19 -26.91 -8.87
N CYS A 183 3.62 -27.29 -7.73
CA CYS A 183 2.23 -26.96 -7.40
C CYS A 183 1.98 -25.46 -7.55
N SER A 184 0.91 -25.10 -8.27
CA SER A 184 0.49 -23.70 -8.44
C SER A 184 -0.44 -23.23 -7.33
N HIS A 185 -0.81 -24.12 -6.42
CA HIS A 185 -1.76 -23.91 -5.30
C HIS A 185 -3.19 -23.56 -5.74
N TYR A 186 -3.53 -23.75 -7.00
CA TYR A 186 -4.85 -23.40 -7.57
C TYR A 186 -5.82 -24.58 -7.63
N LYS A 187 -5.50 -25.62 -8.40
CA LYS A 187 -6.42 -26.75 -8.65
C LYS A 187 -5.87 -28.10 -8.21
N GLU A 188 -4.60 -28.18 -7.87
CA GLU A 188 -3.94 -29.46 -7.58
C GLU A 188 -4.57 -30.11 -6.33
N PRO A 189 -4.82 -31.41 -6.39
CA PRO A 189 -5.24 -32.17 -5.21
C PRO A 189 -4.05 -32.33 -4.25
N SER A 190 -4.33 -32.46 -2.97
CA SER A 190 -3.30 -32.60 -1.92
C SER A 190 -2.29 -31.45 -1.89
N CYS A 191 -2.80 -30.23 -2.07
CA CYS A 191 -2.04 -28.99 -1.95
C CYS A 191 -1.98 -28.56 -0.48
N ALA A 192 -0.77 -28.35 0.07
CA ALA A 192 -0.59 -27.97 1.48
C ALA A 192 -1.25 -26.63 1.78
N VAL A 193 -1.09 -25.62 0.92
CA VAL A 193 -1.72 -24.29 1.06
C VAL A 193 -3.25 -24.38 1.13
N LYS A 194 -3.87 -25.29 0.39
CA LYS A 194 -5.33 -25.45 0.38
C LYS A 194 -5.87 -26.24 1.57
N MET A 195 -5.01 -26.93 2.30
CA MET A 195 -5.37 -27.73 3.47
C MET A 195 -5.09 -27.00 4.79
N ALA A 196 -4.32 -25.91 4.73
CA ALA A 196 -4.08 -24.99 5.84
C ALA A 196 -5.28 -24.08 6.08
#